data_3999f46a2a2b65c84879076570e10130
#
_entry.id   3999f46a2a2b65c84879076570e10130
#
_cell.length_a   1.000
_cell.length_b   1.000
_cell.length_c   1.000
_cell.angle_alpha   90.00
_cell.angle_beta   90.00
_cell.angle_gamma   90.00
#
_symmetry.space_group_name_H-M   'P 1'
#
loop_
_entity.id
_entity.type
_entity.pdbx_description
1 polymer ?
#
loop_
_entity_poly.entity_id
_entity_poly.type
_entity_poly.pdbx_seq_one_letter_code
_entity_poly.pdbx_strand_id
1 'polypeptide(L)'
;MPIFLITKDEHFQVNLPHLIERVSLLVIITFGEMVVGLGSFFTIEDFSIYSVLNFVIMVSLFLFYFGEFDHAIDEGSNQKGLFIIYSHYPIVIGLMLMTVSMGFLLNPEANLLVAISLFYIGIGLFQAAVLANGPYNKHYLRYSKSYYCVQATLYLAALILSLLFASNPITVLSIATIFTLAIDSHFISFWVTRTKQYSVPYWGFF
;
A
#
# COMPACT_ATOMS: atom_id res chain seq x y z
N MET A 1 11.60 -4.29 25.25
CA MET A 1 12.13 -3.03 25.85
C MET A 1 13.41 -2.47 25.19
N PRO A 2 13.65 -2.60 23.88
CA PRO A 2 14.85 -1.99 23.25
C PRO A 2 14.66 -0.54 22.79
N ILE A 3 13.40 -0.06 22.67
CA ILE A 3 13.09 1.26 22.08
C ILE A 3 13.63 2.43 22.91
N PHE A 4 13.62 2.33 24.23
CA PHE A 4 14.08 3.39 25.14
C PHE A 4 15.61 3.54 25.22
N LEU A 5 16.38 2.54 24.83
CA LEU A 5 17.84 2.57 24.88
C LEU A 5 18.45 3.27 23.66
N ILE A 6 17.80 3.16 22.49
CA ILE A 6 18.31 3.71 21.22
C ILE A 6 18.15 5.25 21.14
N THR A 7 17.21 5.83 21.91
CA THR A 7 16.97 7.29 21.88
C THR A 7 18.01 8.10 22.63
N LYS A 8 18.91 7.48 23.39
CA LYS A 8 19.87 8.18 24.27
C LYS A 8 21.29 8.29 23.70
N ASP A 9 21.64 7.49 22.69
CA ASP A 9 22.95 7.57 22.03
C ASP A 9 22.89 8.50 20.82
N GLU A 10 23.43 9.72 20.97
CA GLU A 10 23.56 10.73 19.92
C GLU A 10 24.53 10.29 18.80
N HIS A 11 25.24 9.18 18.95
CA HIS A 11 26.23 8.68 17.99
C HIS A 11 25.71 7.59 17.03
N PHE A 12 24.46 7.15 17.14
CA PHE A 12 23.92 6.13 16.25
C PHE A 12 23.41 6.78 14.95
N GLN A 13 24.30 6.95 13.97
CA GLN A 13 23.92 7.35 12.62
C GLN A 13 23.34 6.11 11.90
N VAL A 14 22.03 6.08 11.73
CA VAL A 14 21.36 5.07 10.89
C VAL A 14 21.59 5.46 9.43
N ASN A 15 22.13 4.52 8.63
CA ASN A 15 22.17 4.69 7.19
C ASN A 15 20.75 4.49 6.63
N LEU A 16 20.02 5.59 6.48
CA LEU A 16 18.62 5.60 6.08
C LEU A 16 18.36 4.91 4.73
N PRO A 17 19.15 5.13 3.67
CA PRO A 17 19.02 4.42 2.40
C PRO A 17 19.08 2.90 2.57
N HIS A 18 20.08 2.38 3.26
CA HIS A 18 20.20 0.94 3.53
C HIS A 18 19.06 0.38 4.37
N LEU A 19 18.52 1.18 5.27
CA LEU A 19 17.36 0.78 6.06
C LEU A 19 16.13 0.61 5.17
N ILE A 20 15.84 1.61 4.33
CA ILE A 20 14.72 1.60 3.39
C ILE A 20 14.84 0.41 2.43
N GLU A 21 16.00 0.19 1.85
CA GLU A 21 16.27 -0.96 0.97
C GLU A 21 15.91 -2.29 1.65
N ARG A 22 16.37 -2.50 2.89
CA ARG A 22 16.11 -3.76 3.62
C ARG A 22 14.64 -3.98 3.94
N VAL A 23 13.91 -2.94 4.38
CA VAL A 23 12.48 -3.09 4.69
C VAL A 23 11.66 -3.22 3.41
N SER A 24 12.09 -2.59 2.30
CA SER A 24 11.46 -2.77 0.99
C SER A 24 11.63 -4.19 0.46
N LEU A 25 12.78 -4.84 0.69
CA LEU A 25 12.98 -6.27 0.36
C LEU A 25 11.96 -7.16 1.08
N LEU A 26 11.65 -6.88 2.35
CA LEU A 26 10.62 -7.62 3.08
C LEU A 26 9.25 -7.47 2.41
N VAL A 27 8.91 -6.27 1.97
CA VAL A 27 7.64 -6.00 1.28
C VAL A 27 7.60 -6.66 -0.10
N ILE A 28 8.72 -6.68 -0.85
CA ILE A 28 8.84 -7.43 -2.11
C ILE A 28 8.55 -8.92 -1.90
N ILE A 29 9.11 -9.52 -0.85
CA ILE A 29 8.86 -10.93 -0.50
C ILE A 29 7.37 -11.13 -0.22
N THR A 30 6.74 -10.23 0.54
CA THR A 30 5.30 -10.30 0.85
C THR A 30 4.43 -10.17 -0.40
N PHE A 31 4.78 -9.29 -1.34
CA PHE A 31 4.11 -9.23 -2.66
C PHE A 31 4.35 -10.51 -3.46
N GLY A 32 5.55 -11.09 -3.38
CA GLY A 32 5.85 -12.40 -3.98
C GLY A 32 4.94 -13.51 -3.46
N GLU A 33 4.70 -13.57 -2.15
CA GLU A 33 3.73 -14.49 -1.53
C GLU A 33 2.31 -14.24 -2.04
N MET A 34 1.91 -12.98 -2.21
CA MET A 34 0.61 -12.62 -2.79
C MET A 34 0.49 -13.12 -4.23
N VAL A 35 1.53 -12.97 -5.07
CA VAL A 35 1.58 -13.51 -6.44
C VAL A 35 1.42 -15.03 -6.44
N VAL A 36 2.16 -15.73 -5.57
CA VAL A 36 2.08 -17.20 -5.44
C VAL A 36 0.68 -17.62 -5.01
N GLY A 37 0.09 -16.92 -4.03
CA GLY A 37 -1.28 -17.18 -3.58
C GLY A 37 -2.31 -17.00 -4.69
N LEU A 38 -2.14 -15.98 -5.54
CA LEU A 38 -3.00 -15.75 -6.70
C LEU A 38 -2.75 -16.75 -7.83
N GLY A 39 -1.55 -17.35 -7.90
CA GLY A 39 -1.16 -18.29 -8.96
C GLY A 39 -2.10 -19.48 -9.10
N SER A 40 -2.71 -19.93 -7.99
CA SER A 40 -3.72 -21.00 -8.01
C SER A 40 -5.00 -20.63 -8.77
N PHE A 41 -5.28 -19.34 -8.97
CA PHE A 41 -6.45 -18.82 -9.69
C PHE A 41 -6.13 -18.48 -11.17
N PHE A 42 -4.88 -18.66 -11.61
CA PHE A 42 -4.44 -18.43 -12.98
C PHE A 42 -4.22 -19.72 -13.77
N THR A 43 -4.93 -20.80 -13.43
CA THR A 43 -4.94 -22.02 -14.25
C THR A 43 -5.83 -21.83 -15.47
N ILE A 44 -5.60 -22.65 -16.52
CA ILE A 44 -6.40 -22.59 -17.76
C ILE A 44 -7.89 -22.89 -17.48
N GLU A 45 -8.15 -23.71 -16.46
CA GLU A 45 -9.50 -24.13 -16.05
C GLU A 45 -10.20 -23.07 -15.18
N ASP A 46 -9.43 -22.34 -14.34
CA ASP A 46 -9.95 -21.39 -13.35
C ASP A 46 -9.68 -19.91 -13.70
N PHE A 47 -9.19 -19.63 -14.93
CA PHE A 47 -8.97 -18.26 -15.35
C PHE A 47 -10.29 -17.49 -15.42
N SER A 48 -10.43 -16.53 -14.54
CA SER A 48 -11.65 -15.76 -14.40
C SER A 48 -11.39 -14.27 -14.21
N ILE A 49 -12.45 -13.48 -14.30
CA ILE A 49 -12.39 -12.04 -14.03
C ILE A 49 -11.86 -11.74 -12.61
N TYR A 50 -12.09 -12.64 -11.65
CA TYR A 50 -11.54 -12.51 -10.29
C TYR A 50 -10.02 -12.46 -10.27
N SER A 51 -9.36 -13.34 -11.04
CA SER A 51 -7.91 -13.39 -11.13
C SER A 51 -7.36 -12.06 -11.64
N VAL A 52 -7.99 -11.52 -12.70
CA VAL A 52 -7.59 -10.25 -13.29
C VAL A 52 -7.77 -9.09 -12.30
N LEU A 53 -8.92 -8.99 -11.63
CA LEU A 53 -9.19 -7.93 -10.66
C LEU A 53 -8.22 -7.98 -9.48
N ASN A 54 -7.98 -9.16 -8.91
CA ASN A 54 -7.02 -9.33 -7.83
C ASN A 54 -5.59 -8.96 -8.25
N PHE A 55 -5.20 -9.34 -9.47
CA PHE A 55 -3.89 -8.97 -10.02
C PHE A 55 -3.74 -7.45 -10.18
N VAL A 56 -4.77 -6.78 -10.71
CA VAL A 56 -4.75 -5.30 -10.86
C VAL A 56 -4.67 -4.61 -9.50
N ILE A 57 -5.42 -5.08 -8.50
CA ILE A 57 -5.33 -4.55 -7.12
C ILE A 57 -3.91 -4.72 -6.58
N MET A 58 -3.32 -5.91 -6.74
CA MET A 58 -1.96 -6.18 -6.28
C MET A 58 -0.93 -5.25 -6.94
N VAL A 59 -1.01 -5.08 -8.27
CA VAL A 59 -0.12 -4.18 -9.02
C VAL A 59 -0.29 -2.74 -8.56
N SER A 60 -1.52 -2.30 -8.34
CA SER A 60 -1.85 -0.97 -7.83
C SER A 60 -1.20 -0.71 -6.46
N LEU A 61 -1.37 -1.64 -5.51
CA LEU A 61 -0.74 -1.53 -4.19
C LEU A 61 0.80 -1.54 -4.27
N PHE A 62 1.36 -2.35 -5.15
CA PHE A 62 2.80 -2.39 -5.40
C PHE A 62 3.31 -1.04 -5.91
N LEU A 63 2.66 -0.46 -6.93
CA LEU A 63 3.04 0.84 -7.48
C LEU A 63 2.91 1.97 -6.45
N PHE A 64 1.85 1.94 -5.63
CA PHE A 64 1.66 2.91 -4.55
C PHE A 64 2.78 2.83 -3.51
N TYR A 65 3.15 1.60 -3.08
CA TYR A 65 4.23 1.39 -2.13
C TYR A 65 5.57 1.89 -2.67
N PHE A 66 5.96 1.44 -3.87
CA PHE A 66 7.24 1.83 -4.45
C PHE A 66 7.29 3.28 -4.86
N GLY A 67 6.18 3.85 -5.30
CA GLY A 67 6.07 5.29 -5.53
C GLY A 67 6.41 6.11 -4.29
N GLU A 68 6.00 5.65 -3.11
CA GLU A 68 6.33 6.31 -1.84
C GLU A 68 7.76 6.06 -1.41
N PHE A 69 8.17 4.80 -1.25
CA PHE A 69 9.43 4.46 -0.60
C PHE A 69 10.66 4.64 -1.49
N ASP A 70 10.54 4.48 -2.79
CA ASP A 70 11.66 4.61 -3.72
C ASP A 70 11.78 6.04 -4.28
N HIS A 71 10.67 6.76 -4.40
CA HIS A 71 10.69 8.06 -5.08
C HIS A 71 10.34 9.25 -4.18
N ALA A 72 9.42 9.10 -3.23
CA ALA A 72 8.95 10.22 -2.44
C ALA A 72 9.81 10.49 -1.20
N ILE A 73 10.34 9.47 -0.55
CA ILE A 73 11.14 9.61 0.68
C ILE A 73 12.47 10.32 0.40
N ASP A 74 12.88 11.20 1.34
CA ASP A 74 14.16 11.88 1.34
C ASP A 74 15.22 11.03 2.05
N GLU A 75 15.91 10.22 1.30
CA GLU A 75 16.97 9.33 1.79
C GLU A 75 18.19 10.09 2.35
N GLY A 76 18.39 11.33 1.92
CA GLY A 76 19.48 12.20 2.39
C GLY A 76 19.18 12.86 3.74
N SER A 77 18.00 12.64 4.32
CA SER A 77 17.62 13.23 5.60
C SER A 77 18.34 12.57 6.78
N ASN A 78 18.77 13.38 7.76
CA ASN A 78 19.38 12.90 9.02
C ASN A 78 18.35 12.32 10.01
N GLN A 79 17.24 11.76 9.53
CA GLN A 79 16.19 11.20 10.39
C GLN A 79 16.57 9.78 10.84
N LYS A 80 16.19 9.43 12.07
CA LYS A 80 16.59 8.15 12.69
C LYS A 80 15.91 6.91 12.06
N GLY A 81 14.93 7.05 11.15
CA GLY A 81 14.29 5.96 10.42
C GLY A 81 13.52 4.93 11.27
N LEU A 82 13.43 5.11 12.59
CA LEU A 82 12.75 4.15 13.48
C LEU A 82 11.27 3.97 13.11
N PHE A 83 10.59 5.06 12.78
CA PHE A 83 9.20 5.00 12.39
C PHE A 83 9.02 4.20 11.08
N ILE A 84 9.97 4.31 10.14
CA ILE A 84 9.95 3.53 8.89
C ILE A 84 9.95 2.03 9.21
N ILE A 85 10.79 1.56 10.14
CA ILE A 85 10.80 0.14 10.54
C ILE A 85 9.43 -0.27 11.09
N TYR A 86 8.88 0.52 12.02
CA TYR A 86 7.62 0.15 12.68
C TYR A 86 6.41 0.25 11.75
N SER A 87 6.40 1.19 10.80
CA SER A 87 5.33 1.30 9.81
C SER A 87 5.27 0.11 8.85
N HIS A 88 6.38 -0.62 8.68
CA HIS A 88 6.40 -1.82 7.84
C HIS A 88 5.67 -3.02 8.45
N TYR A 89 5.52 -3.09 9.78
CA TYR A 89 4.69 -4.15 10.40
C TYR A 89 3.23 -4.09 9.92
N PRO A 90 2.50 -2.96 10.05
CA PRO A 90 1.14 -2.89 9.54
C PRO A 90 1.09 -2.97 8.00
N ILE A 91 2.12 -2.55 7.25
CA ILE A 91 2.18 -2.75 5.79
C ILE A 91 2.15 -4.26 5.46
N VAL A 92 3.05 -5.04 6.06
CA VAL A 92 3.15 -6.48 5.83
C VAL A 92 1.89 -7.20 6.32
N ILE A 93 1.40 -6.89 7.52
CA ILE A 93 0.17 -7.46 8.06
C ILE A 93 -1.01 -7.14 7.13
N GLY A 94 -1.11 -5.92 6.62
CA GLY A 94 -2.14 -5.51 5.68
C GLY A 94 -2.12 -6.33 4.40
N LEU A 95 -0.95 -6.52 3.79
CA LEU A 95 -0.78 -7.35 2.60
C LEU A 95 -1.15 -8.82 2.86
N MET A 96 -0.74 -9.38 4.00
CA MET A 96 -1.09 -10.75 4.38
C MET A 96 -2.60 -10.92 4.59
N LEU A 97 -3.27 -9.96 5.26
CA LEU A 97 -4.72 -9.98 5.43
C LEU A 97 -5.44 -9.92 4.08
N MET A 98 -4.97 -9.10 3.15
CA MET A 98 -5.53 -9.05 1.80
C MET A 98 -5.35 -10.38 1.06
N THR A 99 -4.17 -10.98 1.12
CA THR A 99 -3.89 -12.28 0.48
C THR A 99 -4.85 -13.36 0.97
N VAL A 100 -5.02 -13.48 2.29
CA VAL A 100 -5.94 -14.46 2.89
C VAL A 100 -7.38 -14.16 2.52
N SER A 101 -7.80 -12.90 2.58
CA SER A 101 -9.18 -12.50 2.29
C SER A 101 -9.56 -12.67 0.82
N MET A 102 -8.62 -12.52 -0.11
CA MET A 102 -8.85 -12.83 -1.54
C MET A 102 -9.27 -14.29 -1.74
N GLY A 103 -8.64 -15.23 -1.03
CA GLY A 103 -9.06 -16.64 -1.02
C GLY A 103 -10.46 -16.84 -0.45
N PHE A 104 -10.81 -16.13 0.62
CA PHE A 104 -12.16 -16.21 1.20
C PHE A 104 -13.22 -15.58 0.30
N LEU A 105 -12.93 -14.51 -0.42
CA LEU A 105 -13.85 -13.90 -1.38
C LEU A 105 -14.23 -14.86 -2.52
N LEU A 106 -13.38 -15.82 -2.84
CA LEU A 106 -13.60 -16.82 -3.88
C LEU A 106 -14.25 -18.12 -3.35
N ASN A 107 -14.28 -18.32 -2.05
CA ASN A 107 -14.84 -19.51 -1.44
C ASN A 107 -16.36 -19.33 -1.18
N PRO A 108 -17.24 -20.09 -1.85
CA PRO A 108 -18.68 -19.99 -1.65
C PRO A 108 -19.15 -20.32 -0.22
N GLU A 109 -18.38 -21.09 0.54
CA GLU A 109 -18.69 -21.47 1.92
C GLU A 109 -18.24 -20.41 2.95
N ALA A 110 -17.42 -19.44 2.53
CA ALA A 110 -16.92 -18.41 3.41
C ALA A 110 -17.99 -17.33 3.68
N ASN A 111 -17.95 -16.78 4.90
CA ASN A 111 -18.79 -15.63 5.22
C ASN A 111 -18.26 -14.40 4.47
N LEU A 112 -19.02 -13.97 3.47
CA LEU A 112 -18.62 -12.88 2.58
C LEU A 112 -18.41 -11.54 3.32
N LEU A 113 -19.19 -11.24 4.35
CA LEU A 113 -19.00 -10.02 5.15
C LEU A 113 -17.67 -10.05 5.92
N VAL A 114 -17.29 -11.21 6.45
CA VAL A 114 -15.99 -11.37 7.11
C VAL A 114 -14.86 -11.22 6.10
N ALA A 115 -14.97 -11.84 4.92
CA ALA A 115 -13.99 -11.72 3.84
C ALA A 115 -13.80 -10.27 3.41
N ILE A 116 -14.89 -9.52 3.15
CA ILE A 116 -14.85 -8.10 2.80
C ILE A 116 -14.22 -7.27 3.93
N SER A 117 -14.59 -7.53 5.18
CA SER A 117 -14.06 -6.79 6.33
C SER A 117 -12.54 -6.99 6.46
N LEU A 118 -12.05 -8.23 6.38
CA LEU A 118 -10.62 -8.53 6.42
C LEU A 118 -9.86 -7.88 5.26
N PHE A 119 -10.44 -7.93 4.07
CA PHE A 119 -9.86 -7.32 2.87
C PHE A 119 -9.66 -5.82 3.03
N TYR A 120 -10.71 -5.10 3.47
CA TYR A 120 -10.62 -3.66 3.68
C TYR A 120 -9.79 -3.27 4.90
N ILE A 121 -9.78 -4.06 5.97
CA ILE A 121 -8.84 -3.87 7.09
C ILE A 121 -7.41 -3.97 6.55
N GLY A 122 -7.12 -4.95 5.69
CA GLY A 122 -5.82 -5.11 5.05
C GLY A 122 -5.42 -3.89 4.23
N ILE A 123 -6.30 -3.42 3.31
CA ILE A 123 -6.06 -2.20 2.51
C ILE A 123 -5.86 -0.99 3.42
N GLY A 124 -6.70 -0.81 4.44
CA GLY A 124 -6.62 0.32 5.36
C GLY A 124 -5.34 0.36 6.16
N LEU A 125 -4.89 -0.78 6.70
CA LEU A 125 -3.60 -0.89 7.40
C LEU A 125 -2.44 -0.56 6.48
N PHE A 126 -2.41 -1.15 5.29
CA PHE A 126 -1.39 -0.90 4.28
C PHE A 126 -1.34 0.58 3.90
N GLN A 127 -2.46 1.15 3.45
CA GLN A 127 -2.54 2.52 2.98
C GLN A 127 -2.23 3.53 4.09
N ALA A 128 -2.80 3.36 5.28
CA ALA A 128 -2.54 4.24 6.41
C ALA A 128 -1.06 4.21 6.82
N ALA A 129 -0.43 3.04 6.83
CA ALA A 129 0.96 2.89 7.19
C ALA A 129 1.92 3.47 6.12
N VAL A 130 1.62 3.30 4.83
CA VAL A 130 2.39 3.94 3.76
C VAL A 130 2.28 5.47 3.87
N LEU A 131 1.07 6.01 3.96
CA LEU A 131 0.83 7.46 4.07
C LEU A 131 1.40 8.07 5.35
N ALA A 132 1.50 7.31 6.44
CA ALA A 132 2.10 7.78 7.69
C ALA A 132 3.60 8.08 7.57
N ASN A 133 4.26 7.61 6.51
CA ASN A 133 5.65 7.94 6.21
C ASN A 133 5.82 9.29 5.48
N GLY A 134 4.74 9.97 5.10
CA GLY A 134 4.76 11.27 4.44
C GLY A 134 5.64 12.36 5.11
N PRO A 135 5.86 12.41 6.43
CA PRO A 135 6.83 13.33 7.05
C PRO A 135 8.29 13.09 6.62
N TYR A 136 8.62 11.89 6.13
CA TYR A 136 9.94 11.55 5.59
C TYR A 136 10.11 11.96 4.13
N ASN A 137 9.05 12.39 3.45
CA ASN A 137 9.09 12.75 2.04
C ASN A 137 9.93 13.99 1.79
N LYS A 138 10.51 14.07 0.60
CA LYS A 138 11.15 15.26 0.05
C LYS A 138 10.24 16.46 0.29
N HIS A 139 10.81 17.60 0.64
CA HIS A 139 10.04 18.78 1.06
C HIS A 139 8.89 19.14 0.10
N TYR A 140 9.10 19.03 -1.20
CA TYR A 140 8.09 19.32 -2.22
C TYR A 140 7.03 18.21 -2.40
N LEU A 141 7.26 17.01 -1.85
CA LEU A 141 6.34 15.87 -1.90
C LEU A 141 5.63 15.62 -0.55
N ARG A 142 5.77 16.50 0.42
CA ARG A 142 5.05 16.37 1.69
C ARG A 142 3.55 16.52 1.48
N TYR A 143 2.80 15.60 2.07
CA TYR A 143 1.35 15.57 1.96
C TYR A 143 0.68 16.70 2.70
N SER A 144 -0.30 17.32 2.07
CA SER A 144 -1.20 18.29 2.70
C SER A 144 -2.34 17.58 3.45
N LYS A 145 -3.01 18.28 4.36
CA LYS A 145 -4.23 17.76 5.00
C LYS A 145 -5.30 17.38 3.98
N SER A 146 -5.45 18.17 2.92
CA SER A 146 -6.38 17.89 1.82
C SER A 146 -6.06 16.57 1.12
N TYR A 147 -4.76 16.26 0.92
CA TYR A 147 -4.34 14.99 0.34
C TYR A 147 -4.80 13.80 1.17
N TYR A 148 -4.53 13.83 2.49
CA TYR A 148 -5.00 12.77 3.39
C TYR A 148 -6.52 12.64 3.41
N CYS A 149 -7.26 13.76 3.38
CA CYS A 149 -8.73 13.73 3.31
C CYS A 149 -9.23 13.05 2.03
N VAL A 150 -8.64 13.34 0.87
CA VAL A 150 -9.03 12.69 -0.40
C VAL A 150 -8.77 11.19 -0.34
N GLN A 151 -7.58 10.77 0.13
CA GLN A 151 -7.23 9.35 0.27
C GLN A 151 -8.19 8.62 1.21
N ALA A 152 -8.48 9.21 2.37
CA ALA A 152 -9.43 8.65 3.34
C ALA A 152 -10.86 8.58 2.79
N THR A 153 -11.29 9.59 2.03
CA THR A 153 -12.63 9.60 1.42
C THR A 153 -12.76 8.52 0.36
N LEU A 154 -11.74 8.32 -0.50
CA LEU A 154 -11.73 7.25 -1.48
C LEU A 154 -11.81 5.88 -0.81
N TYR A 155 -10.99 5.66 0.22
CA TYR A 155 -11.01 4.41 0.98
C TYR A 155 -12.36 4.14 1.63
N LEU A 156 -12.94 5.12 2.35
CA LEU A 156 -14.23 4.97 3.02
C LEU A 156 -15.38 4.76 2.02
N ALA A 157 -15.35 5.45 0.87
CA ALA A 157 -16.32 5.26 -0.19
C ALA A 157 -16.27 3.83 -0.74
N ALA A 158 -15.06 3.30 -1.00
CA ALA A 158 -14.87 1.93 -1.44
C ALA A 158 -15.42 0.92 -0.43
N LEU A 159 -15.09 1.08 0.86
CA LEU A 159 -15.57 0.23 1.93
C LEU A 159 -17.11 0.23 2.02
N ILE A 160 -17.71 1.42 2.06
CA ILE A 160 -19.17 1.57 2.17
C ILE A 160 -19.87 0.94 0.97
N LEU A 161 -19.41 1.23 -0.25
CA LEU A 161 -19.99 0.64 -1.47
C LEU A 161 -19.84 -0.87 -1.50
N SER A 162 -18.69 -1.42 -1.09
CA SER A 162 -18.48 -2.86 -1.04
C SER A 162 -19.37 -3.55 0.00
N LEU A 163 -19.64 -2.91 1.12
CA LEU A 163 -20.59 -3.43 2.13
C LEU A 163 -22.04 -3.36 1.65
N LEU A 164 -22.41 -2.30 0.92
CA LEU A 164 -23.76 -2.16 0.35
C LEU A 164 -24.03 -3.19 -0.76
N PHE A 165 -23.00 -3.53 -1.54
CA PHE A 165 -23.09 -4.52 -2.63
C PHE A 165 -22.44 -5.86 -2.27
N ALA A 166 -22.46 -6.24 -0.99
CA ALA A 166 -21.83 -7.45 -0.46
C ALA A 166 -22.49 -8.78 -0.91
N SER A 167 -23.41 -8.75 -1.86
CA SER A 167 -24.07 -9.95 -2.39
C SER A 167 -23.24 -10.66 -3.48
N ASN A 168 -22.27 -9.98 -4.10
CA ASN A 168 -21.50 -10.53 -5.20
C ASN A 168 -20.00 -10.17 -5.06
N PRO A 169 -19.11 -11.18 -4.90
CA PRO A 169 -17.67 -10.95 -4.78
C PRO A 169 -17.05 -10.20 -5.97
N ILE A 170 -17.56 -10.43 -7.21
CA ILE A 170 -17.05 -9.69 -8.40
C ILE A 170 -17.31 -8.19 -8.24
N THR A 171 -18.49 -7.81 -7.78
CA THR A 171 -18.82 -6.40 -7.56
C THR A 171 -17.91 -5.78 -6.51
N VAL A 172 -17.65 -6.48 -5.40
CA VAL A 172 -16.75 -6.04 -4.35
C VAL A 172 -15.33 -5.82 -4.88
N LEU A 173 -14.78 -6.80 -5.62
CA LEU A 173 -13.45 -6.69 -6.22
C LEU A 173 -13.39 -5.61 -7.30
N SER A 174 -14.45 -5.43 -8.08
CA SER A 174 -14.51 -4.34 -9.08
C SER A 174 -14.49 -2.96 -8.42
N ILE A 175 -15.25 -2.77 -7.34
CA ILE A 175 -15.23 -1.55 -6.55
C ILE A 175 -13.81 -1.32 -6.00
N ALA A 176 -13.22 -2.33 -5.36
CA ALA A 176 -11.87 -2.23 -4.81
C ALA A 176 -10.84 -1.87 -5.89
N THR A 177 -10.91 -2.50 -7.08
CA THR A 177 -10.03 -2.21 -8.21
C THR A 177 -10.16 -0.76 -8.67
N ILE A 178 -11.37 -0.26 -8.86
CA ILE A 178 -11.61 1.12 -9.30
C ILE A 178 -11.03 2.11 -8.28
N PHE A 179 -11.24 1.88 -6.99
CA PHE A 179 -10.77 2.79 -5.96
C PHE A 179 -9.26 2.70 -5.71
N THR A 180 -8.64 1.52 -5.81
CA THR A 180 -7.17 1.42 -5.73
C THR A 180 -6.51 2.15 -6.91
N LEU A 181 -7.03 1.99 -8.13
CA LEU A 181 -6.57 2.75 -9.30
C LEU A 181 -6.81 4.27 -9.16
N ALA A 182 -7.92 4.69 -8.53
CA ALA A 182 -8.18 6.10 -8.25
C ALA A 182 -7.18 6.67 -7.21
N ILE A 183 -6.82 5.90 -6.20
CA ILE A 183 -5.81 6.23 -5.20
C ILE A 183 -4.45 6.42 -5.87
N ASP A 184 -4.04 5.51 -6.74
CA ASP A 184 -2.79 5.61 -7.49
C ASP A 184 -2.79 6.80 -8.45
N SER A 185 -3.89 7.00 -9.19
CA SER A 185 -4.02 8.13 -10.10
C SER A 185 -3.91 9.46 -9.37
N HIS A 186 -4.50 9.56 -8.17
CA HIS A 186 -4.37 10.73 -7.32
C HIS A 186 -2.93 10.92 -6.81
N PHE A 187 -2.25 9.84 -6.43
CA PHE A 187 -0.85 9.87 -6.02
C PHE A 187 0.06 10.33 -7.16
N ILE A 188 -0.07 9.72 -8.33
CA ILE A 188 0.72 10.06 -9.52
C ILE A 188 0.48 11.53 -9.94
N SER A 189 -0.79 11.97 -9.97
CA SER A 189 -1.15 13.35 -10.31
C SER A 189 -0.54 14.34 -9.32
N PHE A 190 -0.60 14.05 -8.02
CA PHE A 190 0.04 14.85 -6.98
C PHE A 190 1.55 14.94 -7.21
N TRP A 191 2.20 13.80 -7.45
CA TRP A 191 3.64 13.72 -7.66
C TRP A 191 4.06 14.52 -8.91
N VAL A 192 3.42 14.28 -10.06
CA VAL A 192 3.71 14.98 -11.33
C VAL A 192 3.53 16.48 -11.18
N THR A 193 2.44 16.93 -10.55
CA THR A 193 2.16 18.36 -10.36
C THR A 193 3.23 19.02 -9.50
N ARG A 194 3.64 18.39 -8.41
CA ARG A 194 4.66 18.92 -7.50
C ARG A 194 6.05 18.93 -8.14
N THR A 195 6.43 17.88 -8.84
CA THR A 195 7.72 17.78 -9.53
C THR A 195 7.83 18.88 -10.61
N LYS A 196 6.77 19.12 -11.38
CA LYS A 196 6.72 20.24 -12.35
C LYS A 196 6.87 21.60 -11.67
N GLN A 197 6.14 21.83 -10.58
CA GLN A 197 6.16 23.09 -9.86
C GLN A 197 7.55 23.49 -9.34
N TYR A 198 8.35 22.49 -8.95
CA TYR A 198 9.70 22.70 -8.41
C TYR A 198 10.81 22.50 -9.44
N SER A 199 10.47 22.37 -10.74
CA SER A 199 11.42 22.20 -11.85
C SER A 199 12.42 21.05 -11.64
N VAL A 200 12.00 19.98 -10.97
CA VAL A 200 12.81 18.79 -10.74
C VAL A 200 12.80 17.93 -12.00
N PRO A 201 13.98 17.49 -12.51
CA PRO A 201 14.05 16.63 -13.69
C PRO A 201 13.28 15.31 -13.48
N TYR A 202 12.53 14.86 -14.50
CA TYR A 202 11.69 13.65 -14.46
C TYR A 202 12.46 12.31 -14.43
N TRP A 203 13.79 12.33 -14.44
CA TRP A 203 14.67 11.15 -14.61
C TRP A 203 14.64 10.12 -13.47
N GLY A 204 13.73 10.22 -12.52
CA GLY A 204 13.64 9.33 -11.37
C GLY A 204 12.51 8.31 -11.43
N PHE A 205 11.84 8.10 -12.58
CA PHE A 205 10.72 7.15 -12.68
C PHE A 205 11.05 5.83 -13.38
N PHE A 206 12.28 5.70 -13.94
CA PHE A 206 12.72 4.50 -14.62
C PHE A 206 14.11 4.08 -14.16
#